data_232b2997d05a8d3921d8f6cb61214c30
#
_entry.id   232b2997d05a8d3921d8f6cb61214c30
#
_cell.length_a   1.000
_cell.length_b   1.000
_cell.length_c   1.000
_cell.angle_alpha   90.00
_cell.angle_beta   90.00
_cell.angle_gamma   90.00
#
_symmetry.space_group_name_H-M   'P 1'
#
loop_
_entity.id
_entity.type
_entity.pdbx_description
1 polymer ?
#
loop_
_entity_poly.entity_id
_entity_poly.type
_entity_poly.pdbx_seq_one_letter_code
_entity_poly.pdbx_strand_id
1 'polypeptide(L)'
;MNINTQNISEVEEALLMSSKDLISFGKLFLPEDFTRSETPPFHYEISDVIDNREIKQSAIIVPRGHGKTILTKASILKDFLFCPSDDFYFYAWVSATQKLSVGNMDYIKHHLDYNDRIRYYFGDTRGGKWTEEDIELKNGCKLISKSNVAGIRGGAKLHKRYDLIVLDDFEHEANTITRDARDKNANLVTAVVYPALEPHTGRLRVNGTPVHYDSFINNLLTQHAKAKKDGDDFAWEIVTYKALQPDGAPLWASFFPASKLEEKKKFYMDSGQPHKFFQEYMMEVMSEEDAVWTRQHVQYWDGYYKYEDGINYIVKDGNLVPVNVFIGCDPATDIDTKHSDFSVIMAIAVDINNELYVLEYERHRSIPTVGSKDSDGNILGRTGVVDYIISMYNKYNCSSATVEDVAMNRSIF
;
A
#
# COMPACT_ATOMS: atom_id res chain seq x y z
N MET A 1 41.31 -1.55 -40.29
CA MET A 1 39.83 -1.65 -40.18
C MET A 1 39.28 -0.23 -40.38
N ASN A 2 38.63 0.03 -41.49
CA ASN A 2 37.95 1.32 -41.68
C ASN A 2 36.72 1.34 -40.81
N ILE A 3 36.78 2.04 -39.70
CA ILE A 3 35.63 2.36 -38.88
C ILE A 3 34.79 3.35 -39.70
N ASN A 4 33.63 2.87 -40.15
CA ASN A 4 32.71 3.65 -40.95
C ASN A 4 32.19 4.83 -40.11
N THR A 5 32.51 6.05 -40.48
CA THR A 5 32.16 7.28 -39.73
C THR A 5 30.65 7.47 -39.56
N GLN A 6 29.82 6.84 -40.40
CA GLN A 6 28.34 6.76 -40.21
C GLN A 6 27.95 5.94 -38.98
N ASN A 7 28.65 4.86 -38.68
CA ASN A 7 28.35 4.00 -37.52
C ASN A 7 28.74 4.65 -36.19
N ILE A 8 29.73 5.58 -36.16
CA ILE A 8 30.11 6.30 -34.95
C ILE A 8 29.00 7.30 -34.56
N SER A 9 28.39 7.96 -35.51
CA SER A 9 27.27 8.90 -35.27
C SER A 9 26.04 8.19 -34.70
N GLU A 10 25.67 7.02 -35.22
CA GLU A 10 24.52 6.24 -34.72
C GLU A 10 24.75 5.70 -33.29
N VAL A 11 25.98 5.32 -32.98
CA VAL A 11 26.34 4.82 -31.62
C VAL A 11 26.32 5.97 -30.62
N GLU A 12 26.88 7.14 -30.98
CA GLU A 12 26.86 8.31 -30.12
C GLU A 12 25.43 8.81 -29.86
N GLU A 13 24.57 8.77 -30.88
CA GLU A 13 23.16 9.11 -30.74
C GLU A 13 22.42 8.13 -29.81
N ALA A 14 22.66 6.82 -29.94
CA ALA A 14 22.07 5.79 -29.08
C ALA A 14 22.51 5.97 -27.62
N LEU A 15 23.78 6.29 -27.36
CA LEU A 15 24.30 6.59 -26.03
C LEU A 15 23.68 7.86 -25.46
N LEU A 16 23.59 8.92 -26.26
CA LEU A 16 22.97 10.18 -25.86
C LEU A 16 21.47 9.97 -25.50
N MET A 17 20.74 9.23 -26.30
CA MET A 17 19.35 8.89 -25.99
C MET A 17 19.25 8.06 -24.71
N SER A 18 20.10 7.05 -24.54
CA SER A 18 20.14 6.22 -23.33
C SER A 18 20.50 7.00 -22.06
N SER A 19 21.29 8.08 -22.16
CA SER A 19 21.58 8.93 -20.99
C SER A 19 20.38 9.76 -20.55
N LYS A 20 19.45 10.06 -21.46
CA LYS A 20 18.29 10.94 -21.22
C LYS A 20 17.00 10.20 -20.96
N ASP A 21 16.82 9.00 -21.53
CA ASP A 21 15.59 8.23 -21.49
C ASP A 21 15.82 6.83 -20.90
N LEU A 22 15.08 6.50 -19.86
CA LEU A 22 15.21 5.23 -19.15
C LEU A 22 14.83 4.02 -20.01
N ILE A 23 13.81 4.15 -20.84
CA ILE A 23 13.38 3.04 -21.69
C ILE A 23 14.44 2.78 -22.78
N SER A 24 15.02 3.82 -23.37
CA SER A 24 16.14 3.71 -24.30
C SER A 24 17.37 3.08 -23.64
N PHE A 25 17.69 3.49 -22.42
CA PHE A 25 18.73 2.84 -21.60
C PHE A 25 18.46 1.36 -21.41
N GLY A 26 17.24 1.01 -20.99
CA GLY A 26 16.84 -0.38 -20.77
C GLY A 26 16.95 -1.24 -22.04
N LYS A 27 16.45 -0.75 -23.17
CA LYS A 27 16.55 -1.45 -24.46
C LYS A 27 17.98 -1.64 -24.95
N LEU A 28 18.84 -0.64 -24.71
CA LEU A 28 20.25 -0.74 -25.14
C LEU A 28 21.06 -1.63 -24.20
N PHE A 29 20.96 -1.44 -22.87
CA PHE A 29 21.86 -2.10 -21.93
C PHE A 29 21.25 -3.31 -21.22
N LEU A 30 19.92 -3.41 -21.13
CA LEU A 30 19.18 -4.46 -20.42
C LEU A 30 18.13 -5.12 -21.33
N PRO A 31 18.48 -5.54 -22.56
CA PRO A 31 17.49 -6.02 -23.54
C PRO A 31 16.70 -7.23 -23.05
N GLU A 32 17.30 -8.09 -22.25
CA GLU A 32 16.64 -9.28 -21.69
C GLU A 32 15.42 -8.93 -20.83
N ASP A 33 15.41 -7.74 -20.20
CA ASP A 33 14.30 -7.27 -19.40
C ASP A 33 13.35 -6.34 -20.18
N PHE A 34 13.88 -5.56 -21.13
CA PHE A 34 13.13 -4.49 -21.80
C PHE A 34 12.60 -4.86 -23.20
N THR A 35 13.00 -6.00 -23.76
CA THR A 35 12.59 -6.40 -25.11
C THR A 35 11.80 -7.72 -25.15
N ARG A 36 11.42 -8.28 -24.00
CA ARG A 36 10.59 -9.51 -23.92
C ARG A 36 9.20 -9.34 -24.51
N SER A 37 8.70 -8.12 -24.49
CA SER A 37 7.43 -7.72 -25.06
C SER A 37 7.51 -6.26 -25.47
N GLU A 38 6.51 -5.79 -26.20
CA GLU A 38 6.37 -4.36 -26.47
C GLU A 38 6.28 -3.57 -25.15
N THR A 39 7.00 -2.43 -25.08
CA THR A 39 6.97 -1.55 -23.91
C THR A 39 5.60 -0.88 -23.80
N PRO A 40 4.84 -1.14 -22.74
CA PRO A 40 3.49 -0.59 -22.62
C PRO A 40 3.54 0.90 -22.25
N PRO A 41 2.48 1.69 -22.56
CA PRO A 41 2.43 3.11 -22.29
C PRO A 41 2.72 3.49 -20.83
N PHE A 42 2.21 2.73 -19.87
CA PHE A 42 2.41 3.01 -18.45
C PHE A 42 3.89 2.88 -17.99
N HIS A 43 4.75 2.13 -18.70
CA HIS A 43 6.17 2.08 -18.41
C HIS A 43 6.88 3.40 -18.76
N TYR A 44 6.43 4.11 -19.81
CA TYR A 44 6.97 5.44 -20.12
C TYR A 44 6.60 6.43 -19.03
N GLU A 45 5.34 6.41 -18.57
CA GLU A 45 4.89 7.28 -17.47
C GLU A 45 5.65 7.00 -16.16
N ILE A 46 5.82 5.74 -15.79
CA ILE A 46 6.66 5.36 -14.63
C ILE A 46 8.09 5.85 -14.82
N SER A 47 8.65 5.68 -16.02
CA SER A 47 10.03 6.10 -16.33
C SER A 47 10.21 7.60 -16.22
N ASP A 48 9.26 8.38 -16.71
CA ASP A 48 9.26 9.83 -16.61
C ASP A 48 9.27 10.30 -15.15
N VAL A 49 8.46 9.65 -14.29
CA VAL A 49 8.41 9.95 -12.85
C VAL A 49 9.70 9.54 -12.13
N ILE A 50 10.25 8.36 -12.43
CA ILE A 50 11.47 7.85 -11.79
C ILE A 50 12.68 8.69 -12.17
N ASP A 51 12.82 9.06 -13.44
CA ASP A 51 13.97 9.81 -13.96
C ASP A 51 13.92 11.30 -13.67
N ASN A 52 12.74 11.85 -13.42
CA ASN A 52 12.59 13.27 -13.13
C ASN A 52 13.19 13.62 -11.75
N ARG A 53 14.27 14.41 -11.77
CA ARG A 53 15.00 14.82 -10.56
C ARG A 53 14.30 15.92 -9.77
N GLU A 54 13.32 16.60 -10.36
CA GLU A 54 12.51 17.62 -9.68
C GLU A 54 11.43 16.98 -8.80
N ILE A 55 11.01 15.74 -9.10
CA ILE A 55 10.08 15.00 -8.28
C ILE A 55 10.83 14.46 -7.06
N LYS A 56 10.59 15.06 -5.90
CA LYS A 56 11.27 14.71 -4.64
C LYS A 56 10.69 13.46 -3.98
N GLN A 57 9.38 13.25 -4.02
CA GLN A 57 8.72 12.06 -3.50
C GLN A 57 7.83 11.44 -4.58
N SER A 58 8.00 10.15 -4.82
CA SER A 58 7.07 9.41 -5.67
C SER A 58 6.74 8.02 -5.14
N ALA A 59 5.55 7.53 -5.47
CA ALA A 59 5.12 6.19 -5.19
C ALA A 59 4.62 5.49 -6.47
N ILE A 60 5.23 4.35 -6.79
CA ILE A 60 4.89 3.51 -7.94
C ILE A 60 4.11 2.30 -7.43
N ILE A 61 2.79 2.38 -7.55
CA ILE A 61 1.84 1.41 -6.98
C ILE A 61 1.13 0.72 -8.14
N VAL A 62 1.79 -0.28 -8.68
CA VAL A 62 1.33 -1.03 -9.86
C VAL A 62 1.34 -2.53 -9.59
N PRO A 63 0.60 -3.34 -10.36
CA PRO A 63 0.42 -4.76 -10.10
C PRO A 63 1.74 -5.53 -10.04
N ARG A 64 1.71 -6.63 -9.32
CA ARG A 64 2.85 -7.54 -9.23
C ARG A 64 3.28 -8.01 -10.61
N GLY A 65 4.60 -7.98 -10.86
CA GLY A 65 5.18 -8.38 -12.15
C GLY A 65 5.08 -7.33 -13.26
N HIS A 66 4.57 -6.12 -12.98
CA HIS A 66 4.42 -5.05 -13.99
C HIS A 66 5.61 -4.08 -14.07
N GLY A 67 6.80 -4.49 -13.67
CA GLY A 67 8.06 -3.81 -14.01
C GLY A 67 8.56 -2.76 -13.01
N LYS A 68 7.82 -2.39 -11.95
CA LYS A 68 8.23 -1.32 -10.99
C LYS A 68 9.68 -1.44 -10.50
N THR A 69 10.05 -2.61 -10.00
CA THR A 69 11.39 -2.88 -9.45
C THR A 69 12.48 -2.85 -10.53
N ILE A 70 12.21 -3.39 -11.72
CA ILE A 70 13.16 -3.43 -12.85
C ILE A 70 13.42 -2.02 -13.38
N LEU A 71 12.39 -1.21 -13.57
CA LEU A 71 12.53 0.18 -14.01
C LEU A 71 13.37 0.99 -13.00
N THR A 72 13.12 0.79 -11.70
CA THR A 72 13.90 1.47 -10.65
C THR A 72 15.37 1.03 -10.63
N LYS A 73 15.66 -0.27 -10.81
CA LYS A 73 17.05 -0.78 -10.93
C LYS A 73 17.75 -0.22 -12.17
N ALA A 74 17.05 -0.17 -13.30
CA ALA A 74 17.57 0.41 -14.52
C ALA A 74 17.90 1.90 -14.36
N SER A 75 17.04 2.65 -13.65
CA SER A 75 17.30 4.07 -13.35
C SER A 75 18.56 4.26 -12.49
N ILE A 76 18.78 3.41 -11.48
CA ILE A 76 20.01 3.45 -10.67
C ILE A 76 21.26 3.15 -11.52
N LEU A 77 21.20 2.10 -12.37
CA LEU A 77 22.29 1.79 -13.28
C LEU A 77 22.57 2.95 -14.23
N LYS A 78 21.52 3.53 -14.83
CA LYS A 78 21.64 4.70 -15.71
C LYS A 78 22.30 5.89 -14.99
N ASP A 79 21.78 6.26 -13.82
CA ASP A 79 22.30 7.34 -13.02
C ASP A 79 23.81 7.15 -12.69
N PHE A 80 24.22 5.94 -12.32
CA PHE A 80 25.59 5.62 -11.95
C PHE A 80 26.54 5.62 -13.14
N LEU A 81 26.11 5.08 -14.28
CA LEU A 81 26.94 4.99 -15.49
C LEU A 81 27.11 6.35 -16.20
N PHE A 82 26.09 7.19 -16.14
CA PHE A 82 26.12 8.54 -16.71
C PHE A 82 26.30 9.64 -15.66
N CYS A 83 26.84 9.31 -14.49
CA CYS A 83 27.14 10.29 -13.46
C CYS A 83 28.15 11.31 -13.96
N PRO A 84 27.94 12.64 -13.77
CA PRO A 84 28.93 13.65 -14.09
C PRO A 84 30.27 13.38 -13.41
N SER A 85 31.38 13.74 -14.09
CA SER A 85 32.73 13.42 -13.61
C SER A 85 33.18 14.26 -12.37
N ASP A 86 32.45 15.31 -12.07
CA ASP A 86 32.69 16.24 -10.95
C ASP A 86 31.70 16.00 -9.77
N ASP A 87 30.83 14.98 -9.86
CA ASP A 87 29.87 14.65 -8.83
C ASP A 87 29.85 13.12 -8.60
N PHE A 88 29.15 12.70 -7.58
CA PHE A 88 28.84 11.30 -7.31
C PHE A 88 27.46 11.17 -6.67
N TYR A 89 26.79 10.02 -6.85
CA TYR A 89 25.51 9.74 -6.25
C TYR A 89 25.67 8.78 -5.09
N PHE A 90 24.98 9.06 -3.99
CA PHE A 90 24.88 8.18 -2.83
C PHE A 90 23.44 7.74 -2.64
N TYR A 91 23.19 6.45 -2.95
CA TYR A 91 21.85 5.87 -2.95
C TYR A 91 21.70 4.79 -1.90
N ALA A 92 20.47 4.62 -1.42
CA ALA A 92 20.09 3.49 -0.57
C ALA A 92 18.89 2.74 -1.16
N TRP A 93 18.94 1.42 -1.09
CA TRP A 93 17.84 0.54 -1.42
C TRP A 93 17.39 -0.21 -0.17
N VAL A 94 16.10 -0.16 0.16
CA VAL A 94 15.51 -0.84 1.32
C VAL A 94 14.42 -1.78 0.84
N SER A 95 14.48 -3.03 1.30
CA SER A 95 13.44 -4.04 1.06
C SER A 95 13.00 -4.66 2.39
N ALA A 96 11.84 -5.34 2.39
CA ALA A 96 11.27 -5.94 3.60
C ALA A 96 12.16 -7.01 4.26
N THR A 97 12.98 -7.73 3.49
CA THR A 97 13.83 -8.83 3.97
C THR A 97 15.26 -8.74 3.44
N GLN A 98 16.20 -9.34 4.18
CA GLN A 98 17.61 -9.44 3.76
C GLN A 98 17.73 -10.12 2.38
N LYS A 99 17.00 -11.20 2.16
CA LYS A 99 17.03 -11.92 0.88
C LYS A 99 16.62 -11.05 -0.31
N LEU A 100 15.58 -10.25 -0.16
CA LEU A 100 15.14 -9.30 -1.20
C LEU A 100 16.17 -8.19 -1.41
N SER A 101 16.69 -7.64 -0.33
CA SER A 101 17.70 -6.60 -0.34
C SER A 101 18.97 -7.03 -1.08
N VAL A 102 19.53 -8.20 -0.73
CA VAL A 102 20.69 -8.79 -1.38
C VAL A 102 20.40 -9.11 -2.85
N GLY A 103 19.24 -9.72 -3.17
CA GLY A 103 18.87 -10.04 -4.55
C GLY A 103 18.74 -8.82 -5.45
N ASN A 104 18.28 -7.68 -4.92
CA ASN A 104 18.23 -6.41 -5.65
C ASN A 104 19.64 -5.86 -5.90
N MET A 105 20.53 -5.95 -4.92
CA MET A 105 21.93 -5.56 -5.07
C MET A 105 22.66 -6.46 -6.07
N ASP A 106 22.45 -7.78 -5.99
CA ASP A 106 23.09 -8.76 -6.90
C ASP A 106 22.71 -8.52 -8.36
N TYR A 107 21.47 -8.13 -8.64
CA TYR A 107 21.06 -7.74 -9.99
C TYR A 107 21.90 -6.55 -10.51
N ILE A 108 22.03 -5.50 -9.72
CA ILE A 108 22.81 -4.30 -10.10
C ILE A 108 24.28 -4.66 -10.28
N LYS A 109 24.87 -5.42 -9.35
CA LYS A 109 26.25 -5.89 -9.43
C LYS A 109 26.49 -6.76 -10.66
N HIS A 110 25.57 -7.68 -10.96
CA HIS A 110 25.66 -8.55 -12.13
C HIS A 110 25.82 -7.75 -13.42
N HIS A 111 24.99 -6.72 -13.60
CA HIS A 111 25.10 -5.90 -14.79
C HIS A 111 26.38 -5.05 -14.82
N LEU A 112 26.82 -4.51 -13.68
CA LEU A 112 28.08 -3.76 -13.61
C LEU A 112 29.31 -4.65 -13.83
N ASP A 113 29.28 -5.91 -13.39
CA ASP A 113 30.41 -6.86 -13.47
C ASP A 113 30.46 -7.62 -14.81
N TYR A 114 29.29 -8.04 -15.36
CA TYR A 114 29.22 -9.05 -16.39
C TYR A 114 28.45 -8.65 -17.66
N ASN A 115 27.80 -7.48 -17.67
CA ASN A 115 27.08 -7.05 -18.86
C ASN A 115 28.06 -6.54 -19.92
N ASP A 116 28.18 -7.28 -21.03
CA ASP A 116 29.14 -6.99 -22.09
C ASP A 116 28.97 -5.59 -22.70
N ARG A 117 27.72 -5.12 -22.82
CA ARG A 117 27.44 -3.77 -23.37
C ARG A 117 27.89 -2.69 -22.40
N ILE A 118 27.58 -2.83 -21.09
CA ILE A 118 28.05 -1.90 -20.07
C ILE A 118 29.58 -1.89 -20.03
N ARG A 119 30.21 -3.05 -20.04
CA ARG A 119 31.68 -3.15 -20.04
C ARG A 119 32.33 -2.57 -21.29
N TYR A 120 31.68 -2.73 -22.43
CA TYR A 120 32.18 -2.16 -23.69
C TYR A 120 32.20 -0.63 -23.68
N TYR A 121 31.13 0.00 -23.18
CA TYR A 121 31.01 1.46 -23.21
C TYR A 121 31.61 2.17 -21.99
N PHE A 122 31.56 1.56 -20.81
CA PHE A 122 31.98 2.17 -19.56
C PHE A 122 33.22 1.52 -18.94
N GLY A 123 33.68 0.41 -19.49
CA GLY A 123 34.81 -0.33 -18.96
C GLY A 123 34.52 -1.04 -17.64
N ASP A 124 35.58 -1.25 -16.85
CA ASP A 124 35.45 -1.79 -15.50
C ASP A 124 35.04 -0.67 -14.53
N THR A 125 33.84 -0.76 -13.97
CA THR A 125 33.24 0.25 -13.10
C THR A 125 33.48 0.00 -11.62
N ARG A 126 33.98 -1.19 -11.25
CA ARG A 126 34.14 -1.64 -9.85
C ARG A 126 35.14 -0.80 -9.09
N GLY A 127 34.69 -0.21 -7.97
CA GLY A 127 35.53 0.55 -7.04
C GLY A 127 36.10 -0.29 -5.89
N GLY A 128 36.49 0.38 -4.80
CA GLY A 128 37.17 -0.26 -3.67
C GLY A 128 36.29 -1.09 -2.75
N LYS A 129 35.00 -0.81 -2.69
CA LYS A 129 34.02 -1.53 -1.87
C LYS A 129 33.01 -2.26 -2.74
N TRP A 130 32.90 -3.59 -2.55
CA TRP A 130 32.07 -4.45 -3.38
C TRP A 130 31.53 -5.65 -2.60
N THR A 131 30.64 -5.36 -1.66
CA THR A 131 30.04 -6.39 -0.78
C THR A 131 28.62 -6.74 -1.23
N GLU A 132 27.92 -7.58 -0.49
CA GLU A 132 26.52 -7.93 -0.75
C GLU A 132 25.58 -6.76 -0.48
N GLU A 133 25.95 -5.84 0.43
CA GLU A 133 25.08 -4.74 0.86
C GLU A 133 25.64 -3.35 0.56
N ASP A 134 26.88 -3.23 0.10
CA ASP A 134 27.54 -1.94 -0.07
C ASP A 134 28.52 -2.00 -1.23
N ILE A 135 28.22 -1.25 -2.29
CA ILE A 135 29.06 -1.16 -3.48
C ILE A 135 29.43 0.30 -3.76
N GLU A 136 30.64 0.48 -4.22
CA GLU A 136 31.17 1.76 -4.63
C GLU A 136 31.82 1.63 -6.01
N LEU A 137 31.44 2.49 -6.96
CA LEU A 137 31.99 2.53 -8.29
C LEU A 137 33.26 3.41 -8.34
N LYS A 138 34.08 3.24 -9.40
CA LYS A 138 35.29 4.05 -9.62
C LYS A 138 35.01 5.56 -9.75
N ASN A 139 33.82 5.92 -10.24
CA ASN A 139 33.41 7.34 -10.32
C ASN A 139 32.87 7.90 -8.99
N GLY A 140 32.98 7.13 -7.89
CA GLY A 140 32.55 7.54 -6.58
C GLY A 140 31.06 7.28 -6.27
N CYS A 141 30.23 6.90 -7.24
CA CYS A 141 28.84 6.54 -6.96
C CYS A 141 28.77 5.35 -6.01
N LYS A 142 27.81 5.40 -5.10
CA LYS A 142 27.68 4.40 -4.04
C LYS A 142 26.22 3.98 -3.86
N LEU A 143 25.98 2.67 -3.76
CA LEU A 143 24.71 2.08 -3.37
C LEU A 143 24.87 1.25 -2.11
N ILE A 144 24.01 1.47 -1.11
CA ILE A 144 23.85 0.57 0.02
C ILE A 144 22.48 -0.09 -0.05
N SER A 145 22.42 -1.35 0.37
CA SER A 145 21.19 -2.12 0.46
C SER A 145 20.92 -2.54 1.90
N LYS A 146 19.68 -2.39 2.37
CA LYS A 146 19.30 -2.68 3.75
C LYS A 146 17.97 -3.44 3.79
N SER A 147 17.84 -4.33 4.76
CA SER A 147 16.62 -5.11 5.01
C SER A 147 15.64 -4.44 5.97
N ASN A 148 15.98 -3.27 6.49
CA ASN A 148 15.08 -2.48 7.32
C ASN A 148 15.38 -0.99 7.15
N VAL A 149 14.35 -0.20 7.32
CA VAL A 149 14.40 1.26 7.20
C VAL A 149 15.30 1.89 8.28
N ALA A 150 15.37 1.32 9.49
CA ALA A 150 16.18 1.86 10.57
C ALA A 150 17.69 1.86 10.24
N GLY A 151 18.16 0.94 9.39
CA GLY A 151 19.54 0.84 8.94
C GLY A 151 20.05 2.00 8.07
N ILE A 152 19.16 2.91 7.66
CA ILE A 152 19.50 4.13 6.88
C ILE A 152 19.96 5.27 7.80
N ARG A 153 19.56 5.25 9.07
CA ARG A 153 19.80 6.36 10.00
C ARG A 153 21.29 6.67 10.10
N GLY A 154 21.64 7.97 9.92
CA GLY A 154 23.02 8.45 10.04
C GLY A 154 23.93 8.10 8.86
N GLY A 155 23.37 7.57 7.76
CA GLY A 155 24.15 7.31 6.55
C GLY A 155 24.64 8.61 5.92
N ALA A 156 25.95 8.66 5.70
CA ALA A 156 26.61 9.74 4.96
C ALA A 156 27.82 9.19 4.19
N LYS A 157 28.11 9.80 3.05
CA LYS A 157 29.37 9.58 2.32
C LYS A 157 30.07 10.93 2.16
N LEU A 158 31.24 11.08 2.80
CA LEU A 158 31.95 12.35 2.88
C LEU A 158 31.02 13.43 3.49
N HIS A 159 30.70 14.46 2.71
CA HIS A 159 29.86 15.60 3.11
C HIS A 159 28.39 15.46 2.66
N LYS A 160 28.03 14.34 2.00
CA LYS A 160 26.74 14.16 1.31
C LYS A 160 25.86 13.12 2.01
N ARG A 161 24.57 13.42 2.14
CA ARG A 161 23.52 12.49 2.53
C ARG A 161 23.01 11.72 1.31
N TYR A 162 21.92 10.95 1.46
CA TYR A 162 21.39 10.17 0.35
C TYR A 162 20.72 11.06 -0.71
N ASP A 163 21.17 10.96 -1.95
CA ASP A 163 20.53 11.59 -3.11
C ASP A 163 19.26 10.83 -3.53
N LEU A 164 19.18 9.54 -3.23
CA LEU A 164 18.02 8.72 -3.47
C LEU A 164 17.89 7.63 -2.40
N ILE A 165 16.70 7.49 -1.86
CA ILE A 165 16.31 6.31 -1.07
C ILE A 165 15.14 5.63 -1.78
N VAL A 166 15.30 4.34 -2.08
CA VAL A 166 14.25 3.47 -2.63
C VAL A 166 13.71 2.58 -1.53
N LEU A 167 12.41 2.60 -1.30
CA LEU A 167 11.68 1.65 -0.47
C LEU A 167 10.93 0.70 -1.41
N ASP A 168 11.43 -0.53 -1.56
CA ASP A 168 10.88 -1.50 -2.50
C ASP A 168 10.24 -2.67 -1.73
N ASP A 169 8.92 -2.78 -1.83
CA ASP A 169 8.09 -3.74 -1.09
C ASP A 169 8.45 -3.76 0.42
N PHE A 170 8.60 -2.58 1.05
CA PHE A 170 9.02 -2.47 2.45
C PHE A 170 7.89 -2.81 3.43
N GLU A 171 6.63 -2.64 3.02
CA GLU A 171 5.46 -3.13 3.73
C GLU A 171 5.10 -4.53 3.23
N HIS A 172 4.78 -5.42 4.14
CA HIS A 172 4.33 -6.78 3.89
C HIS A 172 3.40 -7.23 5.03
N GLU A 173 2.68 -8.31 4.84
CA GLU A 173 1.67 -8.76 5.81
C GLU A 173 2.21 -8.80 7.24
N ALA A 174 3.35 -9.47 7.46
CA ALA A 174 3.87 -9.66 8.82
C ALA A 174 4.23 -8.34 9.55
N ASN A 175 4.55 -7.25 8.82
CA ASN A 175 4.85 -5.96 9.44
C ASN A 175 3.70 -4.94 9.36
N THR A 176 2.49 -5.39 8.99
CA THR A 176 1.28 -4.55 8.90
C THR A 176 0.09 -5.11 9.68
N ILE A 177 0.23 -6.27 10.34
CA ILE A 177 -0.84 -6.95 11.09
C ILE A 177 -1.40 -6.01 12.18
N THR A 178 -0.54 -5.50 13.05
CA THR A 178 -0.95 -4.66 14.17
C THR A 178 -0.89 -3.19 13.82
N ARG A 179 -1.73 -2.39 14.45
CA ARG A 179 -1.69 -0.93 14.32
C ARG A 179 -0.32 -0.36 14.67
N ASP A 180 0.28 -0.81 15.79
CA ASP A 180 1.61 -0.38 16.21
C ASP A 180 2.68 -0.64 15.13
N ALA A 181 2.58 -1.78 14.43
CA ALA A 181 3.50 -2.10 13.34
C ALA A 181 3.31 -1.16 12.14
N ARG A 182 2.07 -0.82 11.78
CA ARG A 182 1.76 0.14 10.71
C ARG A 182 2.21 1.56 11.07
N ASP A 183 1.89 2.02 12.28
CA ASP A 183 2.35 3.32 12.80
C ASP A 183 3.87 3.39 12.83
N LYS A 184 4.55 2.31 13.20
CA LYS A 184 6.01 2.21 13.17
C LYS A 184 6.55 2.32 11.73
N ASN A 185 5.93 1.67 10.75
CA ASN A 185 6.32 1.80 9.34
C ASN A 185 6.18 3.25 8.85
N ALA A 186 5.05 3.89 9.10
CA ALA A 186 4.82 5.29 8.74
C ALA A 186 5.82 6.24 9.42
N ASN A 187 6.07 6.06 10.73
CA ASN A 187 7.04 6.84 11.47
C ASN A 187 8.48 6.62 10.96
N LEU A 188 8.84 5.40 10.55
CA LEU A 188 10.16 5.14 9.96
C LEU A 188 10.35 5.92 8.65
N VAL A 189 9.33 5.99 7.81
CA VAL A 189 9.42 6.79 6.56
C VAL A 189 9.56 8.27 6.87
N THR A 190 8.75 8.82 7.77
CA THR A 190 8.70 10.27 8.05
C THR A 190 9.83 10.75 8.95
N ALA A 191 10.20 9.99 9.96
CA ALA A 191 11.16 10.39 10.99
C ALA A 191 12.60 9.85 10.76
N VAL A 192 12.78 8.87 9.87
CA VAL A 192 14.12 8.28 9.60
C VAL A 192 14.52 8.46 8.15
N VAL A 193 13.67 8.04 7.19
CA VAL A 193 14.02 8.05 5.76
C VAL A 193 14.07 9.49 5.23
N TYR A 194 12.98 10.21 5.40
CA TYR A 194 12.89 11.58 4.85
C TYR A 194 14.00 12.50 5.38
N PRO A 195 14.32 12.55 6.69
CA PRO A 195 15.44 13.35 7.19
C PRO A 195 16.84 12.84 6.82
N ALA A 196 16.97 11.61 6.32
CA ALA A 196 18.26 11.08 5.85
C ALA A 196 18.61 11.50 4.42
N LEU A 197 17.65 12.05 3.69
CA LEU A 197 17.86 12.57 2.33
C LEU A 197 18.71 13.83 2.32
N GLU A 198 19.41 14.04 1.20
CA GLU A 198 20.07 15.31 0.92
C GLU A 198 19.03 16.45 0.85
N PRO A 199 19.20 17.55 1.59
CA PRO A 199 18.14 18.56 1.74
C PRO A 199 17.62 19.16 0.42
N HIS A 200 18.46 19.34 -0.57
CA HIS A 200 18.12 20.02 -1.82
C HIS A 200 17.85 19.07 -2.99
N THR A 201 18.59 17.97 -3.06
CA THR A 201 18.58 17.04 -4.20
C THR A 201 17.99 15.69 -3.87
N GLY A 202 17.80 15.39 -2.59
CA GLY A 202 17.36 14.09 -2.12
C GLY A 202 15.96 13.70 -2.63
N ARG A 203 15.83 12.46 -3.06
CA ARG A 203 14.61 11.90 -3.62
C ARG A 203 14.20 10.63 -2.87
N LEU A 204 12.91 10.48 -2.65
CA LEU A 204 12.32 9.26 -2.08
C LEU A 204 11.45 8.57 -3.13
N ARG A 205 11.69 7.30 -3.37
CA ARG A 205 10.90 6.45 -4.27
C ARG A 205 10.34 5.28 -3.47
N VAL A 206 9.03 5.09 -3.51
CA VAL A 206 8.33 3.99 -2.87
C VAL A 206 7.72 3.11 -3.94
N ASN A 207 8.14 1.85 -4.00
CA ASN A 207 7.53 0.85 -4.86
C ASN A 207 6.80 -0.16 -3.97
N GLY A 208 5.60 -0.55 -4.35
CA GLY A 208 4.88 -1.57 -3.59
C GLY A 208 3.46 -1.82 -4.09
N THR A 209 2.78 -2.68 -3.37
CA THR A 209 1.35 -2.89 -3.45
C THR A 209 0.72 -2.61 -2.09
N PRO A 210 -0.51 -2.13 -1.99
CA PRO A 210 -1.15 -1.93 -0.71
C PRO A 210 -1.40 -3.28 -0.05
N VAL A 211 -1.00 -3.44 1.22
CA VAL A 211 -1.10 -4.73 1.95
C VAL A 211 -2.15 -4.71 3.06
N HIS A 212 -2.53 -3.52 3.52
CA HIS A 212 -3.53 -3.33 4.56
C HIS A 212 -4.23 -1.97 4.34
N TYR A 213 -5.52 -1.87 4.69
CA TYR A 213 -6.31 -0.63 4.51
C TYR A 213 -5.72 0.59 5.25
N ASP A 214 -4.96 0.35 6.33
CA ASP A 214 -4.27 1.36 7.13
C ASP A 214 -2.73 1.24 6.99
N SER A 215 -2.21 0.71 5.88
CA SER A 215 -0.79 0.72 5.58
C SER A 215 -0.34 2.07 5.05
N PHE A 216 0.96 2.37 5.12
CA PHE A 216 1.53 3.62 4.62
C PHE A 216 1.20 3.84 3.13
N ILE A 217 1.35 2.79 2.30
CA ILE A 217 1.05 2.86 0.86
C ILE A 217 -0.44 3.15 0.62
N ASN A 218 -1.34 2.46 1.34
CA ASN A 218 -2.77 2.70 1.16
C ASN A 218 -3.21 4.08 1.66
N ASN A 219 -2.60 4.56 2.74
CA ASN A 219 -2.82 5.90 3.24
C ASN A 219 -2.36 6.98 2.24
N LEU A 220 -1.23 6.76 1.53
CA LEU A 220 -0.82 7.65 0.43
C LEU A 220 -1.86 7.68 -0.68
N LEU A 221 -2.38 6.53 -1.12
CA LEU A 221 -3.42 6.46 -2.16
C LEU A 221 -4.69 7.20 -1.72
N THR A 222 -5.11 7.01 -0.48
CA THR A 222 -6.31 7.65 0.08
C THR A 222 -6.15 9.17 0.16
N GLN A 223 -5.01 9.65 0.66
CA GLN A 223 -4.71 11.08 0.76
C GLN A 223 -4.59 11.72 -0.62
N HIS A 224 -3.93 11.06 -1.58
CA HIS A 224 -3.85 11.54 -2.96
C HIS A 224 -5.23 11.64 -3.62
N ALA A 225 -6.08 10.63 -3.48
CA ALA A 225 -7.44 10.67 -4.02
C ALA A 225 -8.27 11.80 -3.39
N LYS A 226 -8.08 12.06 -2.09
CA LYS A 226 -8.72 13.18 -1.39
C LYS A 226 -8.21 14.52 -1.92
N ALA A 227 -6.89 14.74 -1.96
CA ALA A 227 -6.30 15.97 -2.47
C ALA A 227 -6.76 16.28 -3.91
N LYS A 228 -6.76 15.26 -4.79
CA LYS A 228 -7.27 15.39 -6.16
C LYS A 228 -8.75 15.78 -6.22
N LYS A 229 -9.59 15.26 -5.33
CA LYS A 229 -11.02 15.61 -5.24
C LYS A 229 -11.21 17.04 -4.75
N ASP A 230 -10.42 17.46 -3.75
CA ASP A 230 -10.54 18.77 -3.09
C ASP A 230 -9.80 19.86 -3.88
N GLY A 231 -8.97 19.50 -4.88
CA GLY A 231 -8.17 20.42 -5.67
C GLY A 231 -6.93 20.93 -4.93
N ASP A 232 -6.49 20.20 -3.92
CA ASP A 232 -5.34 20.55 -3.09
C ASP A 232 -4.02 20.04 -3.70
N ASP A 233 -2.93 20.74 -3.42
CA ASP A 233 -1.58 20.28 -3.75
C ASP A 233 -1.20 19.05 -2.92
N PHE A 234 -0.52 18.11 -3.56
CA PHE A 234 -0.03 16.90 -2.90
C PHE A 234 1.47 16.73 -3.15
N ALA A 235 2.24 16.54 -2.07
CA ALA A 235 3.70 16.51 -2.13
C ALA A 235 4.30 15.28 -2.84
N TRP A 236 3.47 14.26 -3.09
CA TRP A 236 3.89 13.01 -3.72
C TRP A 236 3.35 12.90 -5.14
N GLU A 237 4.23 12.52 -6.06
CA GLU A 237 3.82 12.03 -7.38
C GLU A 237 3.45 10.55 -7.28
N ILE A 238 2.21 10.21 -7.61
CA ILE A 238 1.71 8.83 -7.48
C ILE A 238 1.31 8.29 -8.84
N VAL A 239 1.99 7.21 -9.26
CA VAL A 239 1.60 6.41 -10.41
C VAL A 239 0.94 5.14 -9.90
N THR A 240 -0.33 4.97 -10.22
CA THR A 240 -1.09 3.78 -9.82
C THR A 240 -1.94 3.24 -10.95
N TYR A 241 -1.89 1.92 -11.13
CA TYR A 241 -2.65 1.20 -12.15
C TYR A 241 -3.18 -0.11 -11.59
N LYS A 242 -4.32 -0.55 -12.12
CA LYS A 242 -4.87 -1.90 -11.92
C LYS A 242 -4.45 -2.80 -13.08
N ALA A 243 -4.31 -4.11 -12.86
CA ALA A 243 -3.99 -5.06 -13.93
C ALA A 243 -5.10 -5.17 -14.98
N LEU A 244 -6.37 -5.00 -14.54
CA LEU A 244 -7.52 -4.87 -15.42
C LEU A 244 -8.05 -3.43 -15.33
N GLN A 245 -8.19 -2.81 -16.49
CA GLN A 245 -8.73 -1.47 -16.63
C GLN A 245 -10.27 -1.47 -16.48
N PRO A 246 -10.92 -0.31 -16.34
CA PRO A 246 -12.38 -0.23 -16.18
C PRO A 246 -13.19 -0.86 -17.32
N ASP A 247 -12.63 -0.92 -18.52
CA ASP A 247 -13.20 -1.58 -19.71
C ASP A 247 -12.93 -3.08 -19.77
N GLY A 248 -12.22 -3.64 -18.77
CA GLY A 248 -11.81 -5.04 -18.70
C GLY A 248 -10.54 -5.36 -19.50
N ALA A 249 -9.92 -4.39 -20.18
CA ALA A 249 -8.67 -4.61 -20.90
C ALA A 249 -7.49 -4.82 -19.92
N PRO A 250 -6.55 -5.72 -20.24
CA PRO A 250 -5.32 -5.85 -19.47
C PRO A 250 -4.42 -4.61 -19.61
N LEU A 251 -3.84 -4.15 -18.51
CA LEU A 251 -2.88 -3.04 -18.51
C LEU A 251 -1.67 -3.32 -19.42
N TRP A 252 -1.21 -4.56 -19.47
CA TRP A 252 -0.07 -5.00 -20.26
C TRP A 252 -0.41 -6.26 -21.09
N ALA A 253 -1.22 -6.09 -22.11
CA ALA A 253 -1.79 -7.19 -22.88
C ALA A 253 -0.75 -8.11 -23.55
N SER A 254 0.40 -7.57 -24.01
CA SER A 254 1.47 -8.33 -24.64
C SER A 254 2.25 -9.24 -23.69
N PHE A 255 2.22 -8.97 -22.38
CA PHE A 255 2.92 -9.75 -21.35
C PHE A 255 1.95 -10.46 -20.38
N PHE A 256 0.88 -9.78 -19.98
CA PHE A 256 -0.21 -10.31 -19.16
C PHE A 256 -1.54 -10.22 -19.92
N PRO A 257 -1.79 -11.10 -20.92
CA PRO A 257 -3.08 -11.13 -21.61
C PRO A 257 -4.22 -11.49 -20.64
N ALA A 258 -5.46 -11.13 -20.99
CA ALA A 258 -6.64 -11.33 -20.15
C ALA A 258 -6.77 -12.78 -19.65
N SER A 259 -6.44 -13.78 -20.49
CA SER A 259 -6.45 -15.18 -20.11
C SER A 259 -5.50 -15.52 -18.95
N LYS A 260 -4.32 -14.89 -18.91
CA LYS A 260 -3.36 -15.07 -17.81
C LYS A 260 -3.80 -14.41 -16.52
N LEU A 261 -4.45 -13.26 -16.60
CA LEU A 261 -5.01 -12.59 -15.43
C LEU A 261 -6.21 -13.38 -14.87
N GLU A 262 -7.05 -13.94 -15.74
CA GLU A 262 -8.16 -14.80 -15.33
C GLU A 262 -7.67 -16.12 -14.71
N GLU A 263 -6.64 -16.75 -15.26
CA GLU A 263 -5.97 -17.92 -14.66
C GLU A 263 -5.47 -17.62 -13.24
N LYS A 264 -4.82 -16.45 -13.05
CA LYS A 264 -4.37 -16.01 -11.72
C LYS A 264 -5.53 -15.76 -10.78
N LYS A 265 -6.56 -15.05 -11.25
CA LYS A 265 -7.76 -14.78 -10.45
C LYS A 265 -8.41 -16.08 -9.99
N LYS A 266 -8.60 -17.01 -10.92
CA LYS A 266 -9.15 -18.34 -10.61
C LYS A 266 -8.31 -19.09 -9.58
N PHE A 267 -6.98 -19.09 -9.72
CA PHE A 267 -6.08 -19.71 -8.75
C PHE A 267 -6.31 -19.17 -7.33
N TYR A 268 -6.41 -17.86 -7.13
CA TYR A 268 -6.65 -17.27 -5.83
C TYR A 268 -8.07 -17.56 -5.30
N MET A 269 -9.08 -17.58 -6.18
CA MET A 269 -10.45 -17.97 -5.82
C MET A 269 -10.52 -19.42 -5.35
N ASP A 270 -9.96 -20.35 -6.14
CA ASP A 270 -9.95 -21.79 -5.85
C ASP A 270 -9.10 -22.11 -4.59
N SER A 271 -8.12 -21.25 -4.26
CA SER A 271 -7.31 -21.37 -3.04
C SER A 271 -7.96 -20.75 -1.80
N GLY A 272 -9.18 -20.22 -1.90
CA GLY A 272 -9.88 -19.57 -0.79
C GLY A 272 -9.28 -18.21 -0.36
N GLN A 273 -8.45 -17.58 -1.22
CA GLN A 273 -7.79 -16.31 -0.93
C GLN A 273 -8.08 -15.24 -1.99
N PRO A 274 -9.35 -14.95 -2.32
CA PRO A 274 -9.70 -14.00 -3.37
C PRO A 274 -9.13 -12.59 -3.12
N HIS A 275 -9.06 -12.16 -1.85
CA HIS A 275 -8.50 -10.87 -1.46
C HIS A 275 -7.07 -10.66 -1.98
N LYS A 276 -6.25 -11.72 -2.09
CA LYS A 276 -4.89 -11.62 -2.62
C LYS A 276 -4.83 -11.19 -4.08
N PHE A 277 -5.78 -11.65 -4.91
CA PHE A 277 -5.86 -11.18 -6.29
C PHE A 277 -6.15 -9.68 -6.35
N PHE A 278 -7.11 -9.22 -5.56
CA PHE A 278 -7.46 -7.80 -5.53
C PHE A 278 -6.30 -6.96 -4.99
N GLN A 279 -5.62 -7.40 -3.94
CA GLN A 279 -4.46 -6.75 -3.37
C GLN A 279 -3.30 -6.65 -4.38
N GLU A 280 -2.88 -7.76 -4.98
CA GLU A 280 -1.67 -7.87 -5.79
C GLU A 280 -1.85 -7.40 -7.24
N TYR A 281 -3.08 -7.45 -7.78
CA TYR A 281 -3.35 -7.12 -9.17
C TYR A 281 -4.32 -5.96 -9.37
N MET A 282 -5.20 -5.69 -8.42
CA MET A 282 -6.18 -4.61 -8.53
C MET A 282 -5.88 -3.42 -7.64
N MET A 283 -4.82 -3.47 -6.84
CA MET A 283 -4.44 -2.41 -5.87
C MET A 283 -5.58 -2.10 -4.88
N GLU A 284 -6.41 -3.09 -4.61
CA GLU A 284 -7.53 -3.00 -3.69
C GLU A 284 -7.24 -3.82 -2.45
N VAL A 285 -7.18 -3.16 -1.31
CA VAL A 285 -7.08 -3.85 -0.03
C VAL A 285 -8.48 -4.18 0.43
N MET A 286 -8.73 -5.47 0.53
CA MET A 286 -9.92 -5.98 1.23
C MET A 286 -9.43 -6.39 2.62
N SER A 287 -10.02 -5.87 3.70
CA SER A 287 -9.75 -6.41 5.04
C SER A 287 -10.22 -7.86 5.08
N GLU A 288 -9.59 -8.72 5.91
CA GLU A 288 -10.11 -10.08 6.12
C GLU A 288 -11.53 -10.02 6.69
N GLU A 289 -11.86 -8.97 7.44
CA GLU A 289 -13.19 -8.64 7.94
C GLU A 289 -14.14 -8.23 6.81
N ASP A 290 -13.67 -7.48 5.80
CA ASP A 290 -14.46 -7.13 4.61
C ASP A 290 -14.68 -8.33 3.66
N ALA A 291 -13.84 -9.38 3.72
CA ALA A 291 -14.01 -10.59 2.89
C ALA A 291 -15.18 -11.45 3.32
N VAL A 292 -15.60 -11.39 4.58
CA VAL A 292 -16.79 -12.09 5.09
C VAL A 292 -18.08 -11.43 4.59
N TRP A 293 -18.04 -10.08 4.45
CA TRP A 293 -19.19 -9.27 4.02
C TRP A 293 -18.80 -8.34 2.87
N THR A 294 -18.97 -8.77 1.63
CA THR A 294 -18.84 -7.87 0.48
C THR A 294 -20.11 -7.01 0.34
N ARG A 295 -20.02 -5.87 -0.34
CA ARG A 295 -21.20 -5.03 -0.66
C ARG A 295 -22.34 -5.82 -1.32
N GLN A 296 -22.02 -6.92 -1.99
CA GLN A 296 -23.02 -7.82 -2.61
C GLN A 296 -23.80 -8.63 -1.59
N HIS A 297 -23.23 -8.85 -0.39
CA HIS A 297 -23.91 -9.54 0.71
C HIS A 297 -24.77 -8.59 1.55
N VAL A 298 -24.52 -7.29 1.49
CA VAL A 298 -25.34 -6.28 2.19
C VAL A 298 -26.53 -5.94 1.31
N GLN A 299 -27.70 -6.39 1.73
CA GLN A 299 -28.97 -6.04 1.08
C GLN A 299 -29.67 -4.99 1.91
N TYR A 300 -30.18 -3.95 1.24
CA TYR A 300 -31.11 -3.02 1.88
C TYR A 300 -32.49 -3.62 1.86
N TRP A 301 -33.16 -3.61 3.00
CA TRP A 301 -34.54 -4.05 3.11
C TRP A 301 -35.46 -2.85 3.35
N ASP A 302 -36.65 -2.90 2.75
CA ASP A 302 -37.68 -1.87 2.89
C ASP A 302 -38.77 -2.42 3.80
N GLY A 303 -38.87 -1.87 4.99
CA GLY A 303 -39.81 -2.32 6.01
C GLY A 303 -39.54 -1.65 7.36
N TYR A 304 -40.23 -2.12 8.38
CA TYR A 304 -40.10 -1.59 9.73
C TYR A 304 -40.31 -2.67 10.80
N TYR A 305 -39.80 -2.39 11.98
CA TYR A 305 -40.02 -3.21 13.17
C TYR A 305 -41.39 -2.93 13.79
N LYS A 306 -42.10 -3.97 14.24
CA LYS A 306 -43.36 -3.90 14.95
C LYS A 306 -43.36 -4.87 16.13
N TYR A 307 -43.86 -4.39 17.28
CA TYR A 307 -44.11 -5.24 18.43
C TYR A 307 -45.62 -5.30 18.66
N GLU A 308 -46.21 -6.50 18.70
CA GLU A 308 -47.65 -6.74 18.86
C GLU A 308 -47.90 -8.06 19.57
N ASP A 309 -48.78 -8.05 20.53
CA ASP A 309 -49.22 -9.25 21.29
C ASP A 309 -48.07 -10.06 21.92
N GLY A 310 -47.00 -9.39 22.36
CA GLY A 310 -45.85 -10.03 22.97
C GLY A 310 -44.81 -10.60 21.99
N ILE A 311 -45.00 -10.38 20.68
CA ILE A 311 -44.14 -10.91 19.64
C ILE A 311 -43.50 -9.76 18.84
N ASN A 312 -42.23 -9.93 18.56
CA ASN A 312 -41.47 -9.01 17.67
C ASN A 312 -41.67 -9.45 16.22
N TYR A 313 -41.89 -8.46 15.34
CA TYR A 313 -42.09 -8.68 13.91
C TYR A 313 -41.23 -7.71 13.08
N ILE A 314 -40.75 -8.19 11.93
CA ILE A 314 -40.38 -7.37 10.80
C ILE A 314 -41.57 -7.32 9.84
N VAL A 315 -41.95 -6.10 9.44
CA VAL A 315 -42.97 -5.88 8.40
C VAL A 315 -42.25 -5.67 7.10
N LYS A 316 -42.32 -6.63 6.18
CA LYS A 316 -41.65 -6.58 4.87
C LYS A 316 -42.67 -6.98 3.80
N ASP A 317 -42.79 -6.17 2.74
CA ASP A 317 -43.76 -6.40 1.65
C ASP A 317 -45.20 -6.63 2.13
N GLY A 318 -45.60 -5.97 3.24
CA GLY A 318 -46.90 -6.09 3.87
C GLY A 318 -47.10 -7.37 4.71
N ASN A 319 -46.10 -8.23 4.83
CA ASN A 319 -46.14 -9.45 5.62
C ASN A 319 -45.49 -9.25 6.99
N LEU A 320 -46.07 -9.85 8.02
CA LEU A 320 -45.53 -9.91 9.36
C LEU A 320 -44.61 -11.15 9.49
N VAL A 321 -43.31 -10.92 9.66
CA VAL A 321 -42.32 -11.99 9.87
C VAL A 321 -41.94 -12.00 11.35
N PRO A 322 -42.23 -13.06 12.11
CA PRO A 322 -41.83 -13.15 13.51
C PRO A 322 -40.31 -13.22 13.64
N VAL A 323 -39.74 -12.49 14.60
CA VAL A 323 -38.27 -12.39 14.81
C VAL A 323 -37.93 -12.44 16.30
N ASN A 324 -36.70 -12.87 16.62
CA ASN A 324 -36.04 -12.59 17.87
C ASN A 324 -35.07 -11.44 17.69
N VAL A 325 -35.02 -10.52 18.66
CA VAL A 325 -34.11 -9.38 18.60
C VAL A 325 -33.00 -9.54 19.62
N PHE A 326 -31.78 -9.27 19.17
CA PHE A 326 -30.55 -9.38 19.95
C PHE A 326 -29.77 -8.07 19.86
N ILE A 327 -28.95 -7.79 20.88
CA ILE A 327 -27.97 -6.71 20.84
C ILE A 327 -26.58 -7.31 20.81
N GLY A 328 -25.77 -6.85 19.85
CA GLY A 328 -24.33 -7.02 19.84
C GLY A 328 -23.63 -5.70 20.20
N CYS A 329 -22.59 -5.79 21.02
CA CYS A 329 -21.77 -4.62 21.38
C CYS A 329 -20.30 -5.00 21.30
N ASP A 330 -19.57 -4.21 20.52
CA ASP A 330 -18.10 -4.18 20.45
C ASP A 330 -17.63 -2.86 21.08
N PRO A 331 -17.19 -2.89 22.36
CA PRO A 331 -16.78 -1.69 23.06
C PRO A 331 -15.31 -1.38 22.77
N ALA A 332 -14.97 -0.13 22.43
CA ALA A 332 -13.60 0.33 22.31
C ALA A 332 -12.86 0.27 23.65
N THR A 333 -11.60 -0.17 23.61
CA THR A 333 -10.75 -0.35 24.80
C THR A 333 -10.21 0.95 25.38
N ASP A 334 -10.10 2.02 24.58
CA ASP A 334 -9.47 3.29 24.94
C ASP A 334 -10.46 4.45 24.91
N ILE A 335 -10.70 5.06 26.08
CA ILE A 335 -11.66 6.15 26.23
C ILE A 335 -11.06 7.53 25.88
N ASP A 336 -9.75 7.71 25.93
CA ASP A 336 -9.12 9.05 26.02
C ASP A 336 -8.18 9.44 24.88
N THR A 337 -8.07 8.70 23.80
CA THR A 337 -7.17 9.07 22.70
C THR A 337 -7.91 9.49 21.43
N LYS A 338 -7.41 10.52 20.75
CA LYS A 338 -7.85 10.93 19.41
C LYS A 338 -7.80 9.79 18.37
N HIS A 339 -7.24 8.64 18.74
CA HIS A 339 -7.00 7.46 17.93
C HIS A 339 -7.71 6.20 18.44
N SER A 340 -8.61 6.31 19.43
CA SER A 340 -9.38 5.15 19.92
C SER A 340 -10.27 4.58 18.82
N ASP A 341 -10.44 3.27 18.83
CA ASP A 341 -11.42 2.57 18.00
C ASP A 341 -12.84 3.02 18.33
N PHE A 342 -13.80 2.61 17.51
CA PHE A 342 -15.20 2.90 17.73
C PHE A 342 -15.83 1.86 18.67
N SER A 343 -16.61 2.31 19.64
CA SER A 343 -17.61 1.44 20.25
C SER A 343 -18.80 1.35 19.29
N VAL A 344 -19.24 0.14 19.01
CA VAL A 344 -20.39 -0.15 18.14
C VAL A 344 -21.43 -0.94 18.93
N ILE A 345 -22.66 -0.45 18.96
CA ILE A 345 -23.80 -1.13 19.56
C ILE A 345 -24.84 -1.33 18.44
N MET A 346 -25.33 -2.54 18.24
CA MET A 346 -26.24 -2.88 17.15
C MET A 346 -27.40 -3.76 17.62
N ALA A 347 -28.63 -3.36 17.26
CA ALA A 347 -29.82 -4.20 17.44
C ALA A 347 -30.10 -4.97 16.13
N ILE A 348 -30.17 -6.30 16.23
CA ILE A 348 -30.34 -7.21 15.09
C ILE A 348 -31.56 -8.09 15.36
N ALA A 349 -32.49 -8.12 14.39
CA ALA A 349 -33.60 -9.08 14.39
C ALA A 349 -33.21 -10.31 13.53
N VAL A 350 -33.59 -11.49 14.01
CA VAL A 350 -33.31 -12.78 13.36
C VAL A 350 -34.63 -13.54 13.19
N ASP A 351 -34.91 -13.92 11.95
CA ASP A 351 -36.12 -14.73 11.66
C ASP A 351 -35.84 -16.23 11.78
N ILE A 352 -36.88 -17.04 11.54
CA ILE A 352 -36.81 -18.51 11.61
C ILE A 352 -35.88 -19.12 10.54
N ASN A 353 -35.61 -18.40 9.47
CA ASN A 353 -34.71 -18.81 8.38
C ASN A 353 -33.26 -18.38 8.63
N ASN A 354 -32.96 -17.75 9.78
CA ASN A 354 -31.69 -17.11 10.12
C ASN A 354 -31.37 -15.91 9.21
N GLU A 355 -32.36 -15.27 8.60
CA GLU A 355 -32.14 -13.98 7.95
C GLU A 355 -31.97 -12.91 9.01
N LEU A 356 -30.95 -12.04 8.81
CA LEU A 356 -30.54 -10.99 9.74
C LEU A 356 -31.03 -9.64 9.25
N TYR A 357 -31.71 -8.90 10.10
CA TYR A 357 -32.20 -7.55 9.84
C TYR A 357 -31.59 -6.57 10.85
N VAL A 358 -30.74 -5.65 10.37
CA VAL A 358 -30.22 -4.58 11.23
C VAL A 358 -31.34 -3.57 11.45
N LEU A 359 -31.73 -3.40 12.73
CA LEU A 359 -32.78 -2.46 13.13
C LEU A 359 -32.22 -1.07 13.40
N GLU A 360 -31.15 -1.01 14.18
CA GLU A 360 -30.50 0.23 14.58
C GLU A 360 -29.04 -0.06 14.96
N TYR A 361 -28.17 0.90 14.75
CA TYR A 361 -26.81 0.87 15.30
C TYR A 361 -26.35 2.24 15.76
N GLU A 362 -25.51 2.22 16.77
CA GLU A 362 -24.79 3.39 17.27
C GLU A 362 -23.29 3.15 17.15
N ARG A 363 -22.55 4.14 16.69
CA ARG A 363 -21.10 4.08 16.48
C ARG A 363 -20.44 5.35 17.00
N HIS A 364 -19.69 5.22 18.06
CA HIS A 364 -19.09 6.37 18.74
C HIS A 364 -17.61 6.14 19.06
N ARG A 365 -16.82 7.20 19.02
CA ARG A 365 -15.46 7.22 19.58
C ARG A 365 -15.49 7.85 20.98
N SER A 366 -14.66 7.33 21.87
CA SER A 366 -14.42 7.94 23.21
C SER A 366 -15.71 8.18 24.01
N ILE A 367 -16.62 7.21 24.04
CA ILE A 367 -17.79 7.28 24.91
C ILE A 367 -17.52 6.57 26.25
N PRO A 368 -18.09 7.09 27.39
CA PRO A 368 -17.93 6.42 28.66
C PRO A 368 -18.68 5.09 28.71
N THR A 369 -18.26 4.21 29.62
CA THR A 369 -19.00 2.94 29.86
C THR A 369 -20.43 3.23 30.30
N VAL A 370 -20.62 4.18 31.22
CA VAL A 370 -21.93 4.65 31.70
C VAL A 370 -21.95 6.17 31.67
N GLY A 371 -23.05 6.75 31.20
CA GLY A 371 -23.25 8.20 31.21
C GLY A 371 -23.45 8.73 32.66
N SER A 372 -23.03 9.98 32.90
CA SER A 372 -23.34 10.66 34.14
C SER A 372 -24.85 10.93 34.25
N LYS A 373 -25.44 10.66 35.41
CA LYS A 373 -26.89 10.83 35.65
C LYS A 373 -27.15 11.82 36.79
N ASP A 374 -28.24 12.55 36.68
CA ASP A 374 -28.76 13.36 37.80
C ASP A 374 -29.47 12.50 38.87
N SER A 375 -29.97 13.16 39.93
CA SER A 375 -30.71 12.47 41.00
C SER A 375 -32.00 11.79 40.56
N ASP A 376 -32.53 12.19 39.40
CA ASP A 376 -33.77 11.69 38.83
C ASP A 376 -33.49 10.62 37.75
N GLY A 377 -32.19 10.27 37.49
CA GLY A 377 -31.76 9.25 36.55
C GLY A 377 -31.63 9.73 35.10
N ASN A 378 -31.76 11.04 34.82
CA ASN A 378 -31.56 11.59 33.47
C ASN A 378 -30.08 11.71 33.16
N ILE A 379 -29.69 11.45 31.93
CA ILE A 379 -28.29 11.50 31.49
C ILE A 379 -27.83 12.97 31.42
N LEU A 380 -26.79 13.29 32.19
CA LEU A 380 -26.10 14.56 32.13
C LEU A 380 -24.88 14.46 31.23
N GLY A 381 -24.94 15.04 30.04
CA GLY A 381 -23.81 15.08 29.14
C GLY A 381 -23.79 13.92 28.10
N ARG A 382 -22.72 13.07 28.11
CA ARG A 382 -22.58 12.00 27.11
C ARG A 382 -23.27 10.71 27.56
N THR A 383 -24.05 10.11 26.67
CA THR A 383 -24.60 8.77 26.83
C THR A 383 -23.46 7.74 26.82
N GLY A 384 -23.51 6.76 27.73
CA GLY A 384 -22.52 5.67 27.79
C GLY A 384 -22.91 4.44 26.97
N VAL A 385 -21.97 3.50 26.82
CA VAL A 385 -22.21 2.23 26.13
C VAL A 385 -23.38 1.46 26.75
N VAL A 386 -23.41 1.35 28.08
CA VAL A 386 -24.46 0.64 28.81
C VAL A 386 -25.82 1.34 28.65
N ASP A 387 -25.85 2.66 28.57
CA ASP A 387 -27.10 3.39 28.37
C ASP A 387 -27.70 3.14 26.98
N TYR A 388 -26.86 3.07 25.94
CA TYR A 388 -27.30 2.69 24.58
C TYR A 388 -27.83 1.25 24.55
N ILE A 389 -27.12 0.29 25.19
CA ILE A 389 -27.57 -1.09 25.28
C ILE A 389 -28.95 -1.16 25.95
N ILE A 390 -29.14 -0.51 27.09
CA ILE A 390 -30.43 -0.51 27.83
C ILE A 390 -31.53 0.16 27.00
N SER A 391 -31.22 1.27 26.34
CA SER A 391 -32.18 1.99 25.49
C SER A 391 -32.67 1.10 24.34
N MET A 392 -31.76 0.48 23.58
CA MET A 392 -32.10 -0.41 22.46
C MET A 392 -32.78 -1.69 22.95
N TYR A 393 -32.33 -2.25 24.09
CA TYR A 393 -32.94 -3.46 24.69
C TYR A 393 -34.43 -3.23 24.98
N ASN A 394 -34.76 -2.11 25.61
CA ASN A 394 -36.14 -1.75 25.93
C ASN A 394 -36.97 -1.39 24.67
N LYS A 395 -36.35 -0.65 23.73
CA LYS A 395 -37.02 -0.19 22.50
C LYS A 395 -37.44 -1.36 21.61
N TYR A 396 -36.62 -2.40 21.53
CA TYR A 396 -36.85 -3.52 20.61
C TYR A 396 -37.25 -4.82 21.31
N ASN A 397 -37.58 -4.79 22.60
CA ASN A 397 -37.93 -5.97 23.39
C ASN A 397 -36.95 -7.12 23.14
N CYS A 398 -35.66 -6.87 23.30
CA CYS A 398 -34.60 -7.79 22.94
C CYS A 398 -34.59 -9.04 23.82
N SER A 399 -34.23 -10.17 23.25
CA SER A 399 -34.10 -11.45 23.95
C SER A 399 -32.83 -11.53 24.79
N SER A 400 -31.76 -10.95 24.31
CA SER A 400 -30.47 -10.83 25.02
C SER A 400 -29.59 -9.73 24.46
N ALA A 401 -28.59 -9.35 25.25
CA ALA A 401 -27.50 -8.49 24.82
C ALA A 401 -26.16 -9.22 25.04
N THR A 402 -25.29 -9.19 24.07
CA THR A 402 -23.94 -9.75 24.10
C THR A 402 -22.94 -8.65 23.92
N VAL A 403 -21.94 -8.59 24.81
CA VAL A 403 -20.83 -7.64 24.76
C VAL A 403 -19.55 -8.43 24.54
N GLU A 404 -18.69 -7.98 23.64
CA GLU A 404 -17.38 -8.61 23.42
C GLU A 404 -16.51 -8.48 24.68
N ASP A 405 -15.99 -9.61 25.18
CA ASP A 405 -15.08 -9.64 26.33
C ASP A 405 -13.64 -9.37 25.88
N VAL A 406 -13.26 -8.10 25.79
CA VAL A 406 -11.86 -7.71 25.62
C VAL A 406 -11.25 -7.54 27.02
N ALA A 407 -10.10 -8.13 27.27
CA ALA A 407 -9.45 -8.26 28.57
C ALA A 407 -9.30 -6.95 29.39
N MET A 408 -9.55 -5.79 28.82
CA MET A 408 -9.55 -4.47 29.47
C MET A 408 -10.94 -3.93 29.84
N ASN A 409 -12.04 -4.55 29.39
CA ASN A 409 -13.40 -4.03 29.59
C ASN A 409 -14.18 -4.70 30.73
N ARG A 410 -13.50 -5.30 31.72
CA ARG A 410 -14.14 -5.95 32.89
C ARG A 410 -15.05 -5.03 33.73
N SER A 411 -15.10 -3.73 33.43
CA SER A 411 -15.98 -2.78 34.09
C SER A 411 -17.42 -2.71 33.52
N ILE A 412 -17.69 -3.45 32.43
CA ILE A 412 -19.03 -3.50 31.79
C ILE A 412 -19.85 -4.67 32.31
N PHE A 413 -19.21 -5.68 32.93
CA PHE A 413 -19.86 -6.85 33.53
C PHE A 413 -20.12 -6.70 35.02
#